data_354d1fb8e9be590fdff318947ec7e27d
#
_entry.id   354d1fb8e9be590fdff318947ec7e27d
#
_cell.length_a   1.000
_cell.length_b   1.000
_cell.length_c   1.000
_cell.angle_alpha   90.00
_cell.angle_beta   90.00
_cell.angle_gamma   90.00
#
_symmetry.space_group_name_H-M   'P 1'
#
loop_
_entity.id
_entity.type
_entity.pdbx_description
1 polymer ?
#
loop_
_entity_poly.entity_id
_entity_poly.type
_entity_poly.pdbx_seq_one_letter_code
_entity_poly.pdbx_strand_id
1 'polypeptide(L)'
;VTVLTSISESQLGALGYKDNLSLSQLVLDRARCAEKSGCAGVICSGEEVAAIKNICGAKFKAIVPGVRPAWGEVKADDQSRIVTPKGAIANGADLIVVGRPIRDAKEPAVAAGEIVAEIESTMTNLG
;
A
#
# COMPACT_ATOMS: atom_id res chain seq x y z
N VAL A 1 -11.66 -1.96 -5.25
CA VAL A 1 -12.22 -1.20 -4.11
C VAL A 1 -11.10 -0.56 -3.31
N THR A 2 -11.28 0.67 -2.87
CA THR A 2 -10.33 1.38 -2.00
C THR A 2 -10.70 1.15 -0.53
N VAL A 3 -9.73 0.72 0.25
CA VAL A 3 -9.80 0.71 1.71
C VAL A 3 -8.89 1.81 2.27
N LEU A 4 -9.02 2.16 3.54
CA LEU A 4 -8.44 3.35 4.17
C LEU A 4 -6.91 3.45 3.96
N THR A 5 -6.46 4.17 2.93
CA THR A 5 -5.03 4.26 2.56
C THR A 5 -4.29 5.42 3.23
N SER A 6 -5.00 6.52 3.53
CA SER A 6 -4.38 7.78 3.99
C SER A 6 -4.99 8.32 5.29
N ILE A 7 -5.79 7.51 6.00
CA ILE A 7 -6.44 7.89 7.25
C ILE A 7 -5.58 7.41 8.42
N SER A 8 -5.41 8.27 9.42
CA SER A 8 -4.77 7.92 10.68
C SER A 8 -5.77 7.43 11.72
N GLU A 9 -5.29 6.70 12.73
CA GLU A 9 -6.11 6.25 13.87
C GLU A 9 -6.88 7.40 14.53
N SER A 10 -6.24 8.55 14.73
CA SER A 10 -6.84 9.72 15.36
C SER A 10 -7.98 10.35 14.55
N GLN A 11 -8.11 10.05 13.27
CA GLN A 11 -9.17 10.57 12.41
C GLN A 11 -10.44 9.70 12.41
N LEU A 12 -10.39 8.49 12.95
CA LEU A 12 -11.53 7.57 12.95
C LEU A 12 -12.74 8.13 13.72
N GLY A 13 -12.51 8.72 14.89
CA GLY A 13 -13.57 9.34 15.68
C GLY A 13 -14.28 10.49 14.93
N ALA A 14 -13.53 11.34 14.25
CA ALA A 14 -14.06 12.43 13.43
C ALA A 14 -14.91 11.92 12.25
N LEU A 15 -14.65 10.70 11.78
CA LEU A 15 -15.40 10.04 10.72
C LEU A 15 -16.62 9.25 11.24
N GLY A 16 -16.92 9.34 12.55
CA GLY A 16 -18.09 8.71 13.16
C GLY A 16 -17.91 7.21 13.50
N TYR A 17 -16.70 6.71 13.50
CA TYR A 17 -16.42 5.35 13.96
C TYR A 17 -16.34 5.28 15.49
N LYS A 18 -16.69 4.11 16.05
CA LYS A 18 -16.65 3.88 17.50
C LYS A 18 -15.21 3.91 18.01
N ASP A 19 -15.00 4.43 19.20
CA ASP A 19 -13.69 4.61 19.84
C ASP A 19 -12.90 3.30 20.06
N ASN A 20 -13.58 2.16 20.05
CA ASN A 20 -12.95 0.84 20.22
C ASN A 20 -12.59 0.12 18.90
N LEU A 21 -12.78 0.78 17.76
CA LEU A 21 -12.44 0.22 16.45
C LEU A 21 -11.08 0.72 16.00
N SER A 22 -10.11 -0.19 15.87
CA SER A 22 -8.80 0.17 15.30
C SER A 22 -8.88 0.35 13.78
N LEU A 23 -8.01 1.20 13.24
CA LEU A 23 -7.88 1.41 11.80
C LEU A 23 -7.58 0.10 11.07
N SER A 24 -6.68 -0.71 11.61
CA SER A 24 -6.33 -2.02 11.05
C SER A 24 -7.54 -2.94 10.97
N GLN A 25 -8.34 -3.05 12.02
CA GLN A 25 -9.55 -3.88 12.01
C GLN A 25 -10.55 -3.38 10.95
N LEU A 26 -10.76 -2.08 10.86
CA LEU A 26 -11.67 -1.48 9.88
C LEU A 26 -11.20 -1.76 8.43
N VAL A 27 -9.89 -1.68 8.16
CA VAL A 27 -9.31 -2.02 6.85
C VAL A 27 -9.58 -3.47 6.51
N LEU A 28 -9.33 -4.40 7.44
CA LEU A 28 -9.54 -5.83 7.22
C LEU A 28 -11.02 -6.17 7.00
N ASP A 29 -11.92 -5.58 7.77
CA ASP A 29 -13.36 -5.79 7.60
C ASP A 29 -13.84 -5.29 6.22
N ARG A 30 -13.36 -4.14 5.77
CA ARG A 30 -13.64 -3.62 4.42
C ARG A 30 -13.06 -4.50 3.31
N ALA A 31 -11.86 -5.02 3.49
CA ALA A 31 -11.25 -5.95 2.53
C ALA A 31 -12.08 -7.24 2.40
N ARG A 32 -12.54 -7.81 3.52
CA ARG A 32 -13.44 -8.97 3.51
C ARG A 32 -14.78 -8.66 2.83
N CYS A 33 -15.36 -7.49 3.08
CA CYS A 33 -16.60 -7.09 2.41
C CYS A 33 -16.40 -6.99 0.89
N ALA A 34 -15.29 -6.41 0.43
CA ALA A 34 -14.96 -6.31 -0.98
C ALA A 34 -14.79 -7.70 -1.62
N GLU A 35 -14.05 -8.59 -0.96
CA GLU A 35 -13.84 -9.97 -1.43
C GLU A 35 -15.18 -10.72 -1.55
N LYS A 36 -16.01 -10.71 -0.51
CA LYS A 36 -17.34 -11.33 -0.52
C LYS A 36 -18.29 -10.75 -1.57
N SER A 37 -18.10 -9.49 -1.94
CA SER A 37 -18.85 -8.80 -3.00
C SER A 37 -18.33 -9.09 -4.41
N GLY A 38 -17.33 -9.98 -4.56
CA GLY A 38 -16.78 -10.37 -5.85
C GLY A 38 -15.76 -9.38 -6.44
N CYS A 39 -15.22 -8.45 -5.64
CA CYS A 39 -14.13 -7.60 -6.10
C CYS A 39 -12.85 -8.43 -6.33
N ALA A 40 -12.09 -8.09 -7.36
CA ALA A 40 -10.82 -8.78 -7.66
C ALA A 40 -9.70 -8.41 -6.66
N GLY A 41 -9.83 -7.30 -5.94
CA GLY A 41 -8.84 -6.82 -5.00
C GLY A 41 -9.19 -5.47 -4.39
N VAL A 42 -8.23 -4.93 -3.63
CA VAL A 42 -8.35 -3.63 -2.96
C VAL A 42 -7.11 -2.76 -3.18
N ILE A 43 -7.32 -1.45 -3.11
CA ILE A 43 -6.24 -0.47 -2.96
C ILE A 43 -6.07 -0.24 -1.45
N CYS A 44 -4.89 -0.57 -0.90
CA CYS A 44 -4.63 -0.54 0.54
C CYS A 44 -3.24 0.03 0.85
N SER A 45 -2.98 0.36 2.13
CA SER A 45 -1.63 0.68 2.56
C SER A 45 -0.72 -0.54 2.54
N GLY A 46 0.58 -0.33 2.31
CA GLY A 46 1.59 -1.40 2.38
C GLY A 46 1.69 -2.08 3.75
N GLU A 47 1.20 -1.43 4.80
CA GLU A 47 1.20 -1.97 6.17
C GLU A 47 0.21 -3.12 6.36
N GLU A 48 -0.93 -3.12 5.64
CA GLU A 48 -1.96 -4.15 5.80
C GLU A 48 -1.92 -5.26 4.75
N VAL A 49 -1.05 -5.17 3.75
CA VAL A 49 -1.03 -6.14 2.64
C VAL A 49 -0.96 -7.58 3.14
N ALA A 50 0.00 -7.89 4.01
CA ALA A 50 0.18 -9.24 4.52
C ALA A 50 -1.07 -9.76 5.27
N ALA A 51 -1.71 -8.91 6.09
CA ALA A 51 -2.92 -9.25 6.81
C ALA A 51 -4.12 -9.45 5.87
N ILE A 52 -4.26 -8.61 4.83
CA ILE A 52 -5.30 -8.75 3.80
C ILE A 52 -5.10 -10.06 3.03
N LYS A 53 -3.88 -10.37 2.59
CA LYS A 53 -3.57 -11.62 1.91
C LYS A 53 -3.88 -12.85 2.76
N ASN A 54 -3.62 -12.76 4.07
CA ASN A 54 -3.92 -13.83 5.00
C ASN A 54 -5.43 -14.11 5.12
N ILE A 55 -6.27 -13.06 5.16
CA ILE A 55 -7.72 -13.22 5.37
C ILE A 55 -8.53 -13.42 4.09
N CYS A 56 -8.10 -12.83 2.96
CA CYS A 56 -8.79 -12.90 1.66
C CYS A 56 -8.14 -13.89 0.68
N GLY A 57 -6.98 -14.44 1.03
CA GLY A 57 -6.25 -15.39 0.19
C GLY A 57 -5.30 -14.75 -0.83
N ALA A 58 -4.35 -15.54 -1.31
CA ALA A 58 -3.26 -15.05 -2.18
C ALA A 58 -3.75 -14.53 -3.55
N LYS A 59 -4.90 -14.99 -4.03
CA LYS A 59 -5.46 -14.56 -5.32
C LYS A 59 -6.11 -13.18 -5.27
N PHE A 60 -6.53 -12.71 -4.08
CA PHE A 60 -7.14 -11.39 -3.91
C PHE A 60 -6.06 -10.31 -4.06
N LYS A 61 -6.25 -9.38 -5.01
CA LYS A 61 -5.22 -8.42 -5.40
C LYS A 61 -5.05 -7.29 -4.39
N ALA A 62 -3.81 -7.00 -4.02
CA ALA A 62 -3.44 -5.86 -3.20
C ALA A 62 -2.65 -4.85 -4.05
N ILE A 63 -3.19 -3.64 -4.17
CA ILE A 63 -2.59 -2.53 -4.92
C ILE A 63 -2.20 -1.44 -3.92
N VAL A 64 -0.93 -1.08 -3.88
CA VAL A 64 -0.36 -0.22 -2.85
C VAL A 64 0.05 1.14 -3.41
N PRO A 65 -0.69 2.23 -3.09
CA PRO A 65 -0.24 3.59 -3.31
C PRO A 65 0.66 4.07 -2.17
N GLY A 66 1.13 5.32 -2.25
CA GLY A 66 1.96 5.92 -1.19
C GLY A 66 3.36 5.32 -1.12
N VAL A 67 3.83 4.72 -2.21
CA VAL A 67 5.15 4.10 -2.29
C VAL A 67 6.22 5.18 -2.47
N ARG A 68 7.26 5.12 -1.65
CA ARG A 68 8.42 6.02 -1.66
C ARG A 68 9.70 5.21 -1.64
N PRO A 69 10.54 5.29 -2.70
CA PRO A 69 11.86 4.69 -2.68
C PRO A 69 12.72 5.27 -1.55
N ALA A 70 13.63 4.48 -1.00
CA ALA A 70 14.50 4.91 0.10
C ALA A 70 15.41 6.09 -0.26
N TRP A 71 15.76 6.25 -1.54
CA TRP A 71 16.55 7.36 -2.08
C TRP A 71 15.71 8.61 -2.40
N GLY A 72 14.37 8.51 -2.37
CA GLY A 72 13.49 9.64 -2.64
C GLY A 72 13.47 10.64 -1.49
N GLU A 73 13.70 11.93 -1.76
CA GLU A 73 13.51 12.98 -0.76
C GLU A 73 12.06 13.01 -0.28
N VAL A 74 11.85 12.78 1.01
CA VAL A 74 10.55 12.97 1.66
C VAL A 74 10.39 14.46 1.97
N LYS A 75 9.99 15.25 0.97
CA LYS A 75 9.42 16.58 1.26
C LYS A 75 8.10 16.36 1.98
N ALA A 76 7.70 17.32 2.85
CA ALA A 76 6.44 17.27 3.61
C ALA A 76 5.30 16.71 2.74
N ASP A 77 4.88 15.48 3.03
CA ASP A 77 3.96 14.70 2.22
C ASP A 77 2.62 14.57 2.97
N ASP A 78 1.54 14.57 2.23
CA ASP A 78 0.18 14.29 2.71
C ASP A 78 -0.06 12.79 2.98
N GLN A 79 0.88 11.92 2.61
CA GLN A 79 0.81 10.48 2.87
C GLN A 79 1.29 10.15 4.28
N SER A 80 0.37 9.75 5.14
CA SER A 80 0.68 9.36 6.53
C SER A 80 1.21 7.93 6.67
N ARG A 81 1.08 7.10 5.62
CA ARG A 81 1.38 5.66 5.65
C ARG A 81 2.18 5.29 4.40
N ILE A 82 3.50 5.43 4.51
CA ILE A 82 4.46 5.22 3.41
C ILE A 82 5.14 3.86 3.54
N VAL A 83 5.44 3.26 2.38
CA VAL A 83 6.22 2.01 2.26
C VAL A 83 7.21 2.13 1.11
N THR A 84 8.35 1.45 1.19
CA THR A 84 9.28 1.34 0.07
C THR A 84 8.77 0.36 -1.00
N PRO A 85 9.20 0.46 -2.27
CA PRO A 85 8.90 -0.54 -3.31
C PRO A 85 9.22 -1.96 -2.83
N LYS A 86 10.43 -2.16 -2.31
CA LYS A 86 10.87 -3.43 -1.71
C LYS A 86 9.94 -3.90 -0.59
N GLY A 87 9.59 -3.02 0.35
CA GLY A 87 8.72 -3.35 1.48
C GLY A 87 7.31 -3.75 1.03
N ALA A 88 6.72 -3.04 0.07
CA ALA A 88 5.41 -3.37 -0.47
C ALA A 88 5.38 -4.77 -1.11
N ILE A 89 6.38 -5.09 -1.93
CA ILE A 89 6.48 -6.41 -2.59
C ILE A 89 6.78 -7.51 -1.57
N ALA A 90 7.67 -7.28 -0.61
CA ALA A 90 7.95 -8.24 0.47
C ALA A 90 6.72 -8.57 1.31
N ASN A 91 5.82 -7.59 1.51
CA ASN A 91 4.53 -7.78 2.19
C ASN A 91 3.47 -8.47 1.32
N GLY A 92 3.76 -8.77 0.05
CA GLY A 92 2.89 -9.48 -0.86
C GLY A 92 1.99 -8.60 -1.75
N ALA A 93 2.34 -7.31 -1.95
CA ALA A 93 1.64 -6.47 -2.91
C ALA A 93 1.74 -7.04 -4.33
N ASP A 94 0.63 -7.07 -5.06
CA ASP A 94 0.61 -7.48 -6.47
C ASP A 94 1.01 -6.32 -7.39
N LEU A 95 0.62 -5.10 -7.03
CA LEU A 95 0.91 -3.88 -7.79
C LEU A 95 1.25 -2.75 -6.83
N ILE A 96 2.11 -1.84 -7.27
CA ILE A 96 2.40 -0.58 -6.58
C ILE A 96 2.03 0.60 -7.47
N VAL A 97 1.64 1.71 -6.84
CA VAL A 97 1.38 2.98 -7.53
C VAL A 97 2.40 4.00 -7.07
N VAL A 98 3.26 4.43 -7.99
CA VAL A 98 4.30 5.42 -7.72
C VAL A 98 4.03 6.68 -8.55
N GLY A 99 3.73 7.78 -7.88
CA GLY A 99 3.43 9.07 -8.52
C GLY A 99 4.61 10.03 -8.45
N ARG A 100 4.62 10.87 -7.42
CA ARG A 100 5.59 11.95 -7.23
C ARG A 100 7.07 11.54 -7.35
N PRO A 101 7.53 10.42 -6.81
CA PRO A 101 8.93 10.01 -6.96
C PRO A 101 9.39 9.87 -8.41
N ILE A 102 8.50 9.52 -9.32
CA ILE A 102 8.79 9.45 -10.76
C ILE A 102 8.50 10.80 -11.42
N ARG A 103 7.30 11.35 -11.20
CA ARG A 103 6.84 12.56 -11.89
C ARG A 103 7.74 13.77 -11.64
N ASP A 104 8.19 13.93 -10.39
CA ASP A 104 8.94 15.12 -9.95
C ASP A 104 10.47 14.90 -9.96
N ALA A 105 10.93 13.73 -10.43
CA ALA A 105 12.35 13.45 -10.64
C ALA A 105 12.93 14.28 -11.79
N LYS A 106 14.21 14.61 -11.71
CA LYS A 106 14.93 15.29 -12.83
C LYS A 106 14.90 14.43 -14.09
N GLU A 107 15.05 13.12 -13.94
CA GLU A 107 15.01 12.12 -15.00
C GLU A 107 13.99 11.02 -14.65
N PRO A 108 12.72 11.18 -15.01
CA PRO A 108 11.65 10.25 -14.63
C PRO A 108 11.90 8.80 -15.08
N ALA A 109 12.49 8.61 -16.25
CA ALA A 109 12.83 7.27 -16.76
C ALA A 109 13.88 6.56 -15.90
N VAL A 110 14.89 7.29 -15.43
CA VAL A 110 15.92 6.74 -14.52
C VAL A 110 15.29 6.39 -13.19
N ALA A 111 14.50 7.28 -12.60
CA ALA A 111 13.78 7.04 -11.35
C ALA A 111 12.86 5.80 -11.42
N ALA A 112 12.14 5.64 -12.53
CA ALA A 112 11.33 4.44 -12.75
C ALA A 112 12.18 3.17 -12.85
N GLY A 113 13.32 3.22 -13.54
CA GLY A 113 14.27 2.11 -13.64
C GLY A 113 14.85 1.68 -12.30
N GLU A 114 15.20 2.63 -11.43
CA GLU A 114 15.70 2.34 -10.07
C GLU A 114 14.63 1.65 -9.21
N ILE A 115 13.37 2.05 -9.33
CA ILE A 115 12.26 1.40 -8.64
C ILE A 115 12.08 -0.04 -9.13
N VAL A 116 12.15 -0.27 -10.43
CA VAL A 116 12.10 -1.63 -11.01
C VAL A 116 13.23 -2.49 -10.49
N ALA A 117 14.46 -1.97 -10.48
CA ALA A 117 15.63 -2.70 -9.96
C ALA A 117 15.47 -3.06 -8.46
N GLU A 118 14.90 -2.14 -7.65
CA GLU A 118 14.58 -2.41 -6.23
C GLU A 118 13.59 -3.56 -6.08
N ILE A 119 12.55 -3.61 -6.92
CA ILE A 119 11.54 -4.69 -6.94
C ILE A 119 12.18 -6.02 -7.34
N GLU A 120 12.93 -6.04 -8.44
CA GLU A 120 13.58 -7.25 -8.97
C GLU A 120 14.54 -7.88 -7.96
N SER A 121 15.33 -7.05 -7.27
CA SER A 121 16.22 -7.52 -6.21
C SER A 121 15.48 -8.22 -5.06
N THR A 122 14.25 -7.83 -4.82
CA THR A 122 13.39 -8.43 -3.77
C THR A 122 12.84 -9.77 -4.24
N MET A 123 12.36 -9.83 -5.48
CA MET A 123 11.79 -11.07 -6.04
C MET A 123 12.82 -12.19 -6.14
N THR A 124 14.07 -11.86 -6.47
CA THR A 124 15.18 -12.84 -6.51
C THR A 124 15.47 -13.44 -5.13
N ASN A 125 15.25 -12.69 -4.05
CA ASN A 125 15.49 -13.16 -2.69
C ASN A 125 14.29 -13.92 -2.08
N LEU A 126 13.12 -13.89 -2.70
CA LEU A 126 11.91 -14.59 -2.27
C LEU A 126 11.71 -15.95 -2.96
N GLY A 127 12.48 -16.23 -3.96
CA GLY A 127 12.50 -17.52 -4.69
C GLY A 127 13.58 -18.43 -4.17
#